data_e037b31b5dec8a9397701c23357875d6
#
_entry.id   e037b31b5dec8a9397701c23357875d6
#
_cell.length_a   1.000
_cell.length_b   1.000
_cell.length_c   1.000
_cell.angle_alpha   90.00
_cell.angle_beta   90.00
_cell.angle_gamma   90.00
#
_symmetry.space_group_name_H-M   'P 1'
#
loop_
_entity.id
_entity.type
_entity.pdbx_description
1 polymer ?
#
loop_
_entity_poly.entity_id
_entity_poly.type
_entity_poly.pdbx_seq_one_letter_code
_entity_poly.pdbx_strand_id
1 'polypeptide(L)'
;MVVALLIVGCGQSYDETKRLKQEKRTRELREDSAALKVAVMPTLDCLPLYVAQHYQLFDTIQGGVRLKFYHAQMDCDTAIERGRVEGVVTDLVRAKRMESKGLKLRYVAATNAYWQLVSNRNARIRQLKQLDDKMVAMTRYSATDLLTDLVRDSVKLAPERVFKVQINDLNVRVQMLQNNEMDALWMPEPQATQARQMKHPVVFDSRHAKLQLGVIAFREKEIRREERAKQLSSFLKAYNQACDSINKNGVRYYRKLIVERYHVRKQVADELPKDLRFNHAVAPRQQDITAAEQWLQNSTKQDGTK
;
A
#
# COMPACT_ATOMS: atom_id res chain seq x y z
N MET A 1 -41.75 -11.57 -59.52
CA MET A 1 -40.32 -11.76 -59.21
C MET A 1 -40.15 -11.40 -57.73
N VAL A 2 -40.16 -12.42 -56.85
CA VAL A 2 -40.02 -12.25 -55.38
C VAL A 2 -38.55 -12.46 -55.05
N VAL A 3 -37.87 -11.40 -54.59
CA VAL A 3 -36.49 -11.46 -54.13
C VAL A 3 -36.52 -11.86 -52.65
N ALA A 4 -36.14 -13.10 -52.37
CA ALA A 4 -35.93 -13.58 -51.00
C ALA A 4 -34.58 -13.08 -50.46
N LEU A 5 -34.60 -12.11 -49.51
CA LEU A 5 -33.43 -11.68 -48.76
C LEU A 5 -33.13 -12.78 -47.73
N LEU A 6 -32.09 -13.56 -47.97
CA LEU A 6 -31.49 -14.43 -46.96
C LEU A 6 -30.68 -13.58 -45.99
N ILE A 7 -31.23 -13.33 -44.80
CA ILE A 7 -30.50 -12.77 -43.64
C ILE A 7 -29.67 -13.91 -43.08
N VAL A 8 -28.38 -13.96 -43.41
CA VAL A 8 -27.41 -14.81 -42.76
C VAL A 8 -27.11 -14.19 -41.40
N GLY A 9 -27.83 -14.61 -40.37
CA GLY A 9 -27.53 -14.27 -38.99
C GLY A 9 -26.29 -15.05 -38.54
N CYS A 10 -25.10 -14.42 -38.59
CA CYS A 10 -23.88 -14.91 -37.92
C CYS A 10 -24.04 -14.74 -36.40
N GLY A 11 -24.91 -15.55 -35.79
CA GLY A 11 -24.95 -15.74 -34.35
C GLY A 11 -23.98 -16.86 -34.01
N GLN A 12 -22.91 -16.54 -33.24
CA GLN A 12 -22.06 -17.59 -32.67
C GLN A 12 -22.94 -18.54 -31.87
N SER A 13 -22.80 -19.85 -32.09
CA SER A 13 -23.51 -20.89 -31.34
C SER A 13 -23.24 -20.72 -29.85
N TYR A 14 -24.24 -21.00 -29.00
CA TYR A 14 -24.10 -20.99 -27.54
C TYR A 14 -22.89 -21.81 -27.08
N ASP A 15 -22.68 -22.97 -27.68
CA ASP A 15 -21.56 -23.86 -27.38
C ASP A 15 -20.20 -23.26 -27.79
N GLU A 16 -20.15 -22.56 -28.92
CA GLU A 16 -18.95 -21.85 -29.35
C GLU A 16 -18.61 -20.69 -28.42
N THR A 17 -19.60 -19.92 -28.00
CA THR A 17 -19.44 -18.83 -27.01
C THR A 17 -18.97 -19.38 -25.66
N LYS A 18 -19.50 -20.52 -25.23
CA LYS A 18 -19.10 -21.19 -23.98
C LYS A 18 -17.66 -21.69 -24.05
N ARG A 19 -17.27 -22.33 -25.18
CA ARG A 19 -15.90 -22.80 -25.42
C ARG A 19 -14.90 -21.64 -25.41
N LEU A 20 -15.17 -20.56 -26.14
CA LEU A 20 -14.32 -19.36 -26.17
C LEU A 20 -14.15 -18.72 -24.80
N LYS A 21 -15.23 -18.65 -24.01
CA LYS A 21 -15.17 -18.17 -22.61
C LYS A 21 -14.28 -19.08 -21.75
N GLN A 22 -14.38 -20.38 -21.92
CA GLN A 22 -13.56 -21.35 -21.16
C GLN A 22 -12.11 -21.30 -21.58
N GLU A 23 -11.80 -21.23 -22.86
CA GLU A 23 -10.45 -21.07 -23.40
C GLU A 23 -9.81 -19.76 -22.91
N LYS A 24 -10.55 -18.64 -22.96
CA LYS A 24 -10.13 -17.34 -22.44
C LYS A 24 -9.81 -17.44 -20.95
N ARG A 25 -10.70 -18.04 -20.15
CA ARG A 25 -10.49 -18.22 -18.71
C ARG A 25 -9.25 -19.08 -18.40
N THR A 26 -9.06 -20.15 -19.15
CA THR A 26 -7.88 -21.03 -18.98
C THR A 26 -6.58 -20.30 -19.32
N ARG A 27 -6.60 -19.51 -20.39
CA ARG A 27 -5.47 -18.67 -20.78
C ARG A 27 -5.16 -17.62 -19.71
N GLU A 28 -6.17 -16.89 -19.21
CA GLU A 28 -6.02 -15.90 -18.14
C GLU A 28 -5.44 -16.52 -16.85
N LEU A 29 -5.89 -17.73 -16.49
CA LEU A 29 -5.36 -18.46 -15.33
C LEU A 29 -3.89 -18.88 -15.52
N ARG A 30 -3.51 -19.32 -16.72
CA ARG A 30 -2.11 -19.66 -17.04
C ARG A 30 -1.21 -18.41 -16.97
N GLU A 31 -1.65 -17.31 -17.58
CA GLU A 31 -0.93 -16.04 -17.55
C GLU A 31 -0.82 -15.50 -16.11
N ASP A 32 -1.88 -15.59 -15.30
CA ASP A 32 -1.85 -15.19 -13.88
C ASP A 32 -0.92 -16.08 -13.06
N SER A 33 -0.86 -17.37 -13.34
CA SER A 33 0.06 -18.31 -12.68
C SER A 33 1.52 -18.04 -13.05
N ALA A 34 1.79 -17.67 -14.30
CA ALA A 34 3.14 -17.37 -14.79
C ALA A 34 3.65 -16.00 -14.30
N ALA A 35 2.77 -15.04 -14.00
CA ALA A 35 3.16 -13.69 -13.63
C ALA A 35 3.75 -13.60 -12.21
N LEU A 36 4.69 -12.66 -12.01
CA LEU A 36 5.14 -12.23 -10.70
C LEU A 36 4.08 -11.33 -10.07
N LYS A 37 3.42 -11.79 -9.02
CA LYS A 37 2.31 -11.07 -8.38
C LYS A 37 2.78 -10.23 -7.21
N VAL A 38 2.34 -8.98 -7.14
CA VAL A 38 2.69 -8.04 -6.07
C VAL A 38 1.44 -7.44 -5.47
N ALA A 39 1.27 -7.60 -4.15
CA ALA A 39 0.18 -6.97 -3.40
C ALA A 39 0.46 -5.48 -3.21
N VAL A 40 -0.52 -4.65 -3.54
CA VAL A 40 -0.46 -3.18 -3.46
C VAL A 40 -1.72 -2.60 -2.83
N MET A 41 -1.58 -1.40 -2.26
CA MET A 41 -2.67 -0.66 -1.63
C MET A 41 -2.92 0.68 -2.35
N PRO A 42 -4.08 1.33 -2.13
CA PRO A 42 -4.35 2.67 -2.63
C PRO A 42 -3.61 3.74 -1.80
N THR A 43 -2.29 3.62 -1.71
CA THR A 43 -1.39 4.55 -1.01
C THR A 43 -0.35 5.11 -1.98
N LEU A 44 0.08 6.34 -1.77
CA LEU A 44 0.85 7.09 -2.77
C LEU A 44 2.25 6.52 -3.01
N ASP A 45 2.81 5.79 -2.06
CA ASP A 45 4.07 5.04 -2.22
C ASP A 45 3.96 3.90 -3.26
N CYS A 46 2.74 3.45 -3.58
CA CYS A 46 2.47 2.52 -4.67
C CYS A 46 2.37 3.20 -6.06
N LEU A 47 2.40 4.53 -6.14
CA LEU A 47 2.22 5.26 -7.41
C LEU A 47 3.19 4.81 -8.51
N PRO A 48 4.50 4.57 -8.25
CA PRO A 48 5.40 4.08 -9.29
C PRO A 48 4.94 2.76 -9.92
N LEU A 49 4.35 1.86 -9.13
CA LEU A 49 3.84 0.58 -9.62
C LEU A 49 2.59 0.75 -10.49
N TYR A 50 1.68 1.67 -10.11
CA TYR A 50 0.51 2.00 -10.92
C TYR A 50 0.88 2.68 -12.23
N VAL A 51 1.89 3.56 -12.20
CA VAL A 51 2.45 4.21 -13.40
C VAL A 51 3.10 3.16 -14.30
N ALA A 52 3.94 2.27 -13.75
CA ALA A 52 4.55 1.19 -14.50
C ALA A 52 3.51 0.28 -15.17
N GLN A 53 2.43 -0.07 -14.47
CA GLN A 53 1.33 -0.86 -15.04
C GLN A 53 0.56 -0.09 -16.12
N HIS A 54 0.24 1.19 -15.89
CA HIS A 54 -0.54 2.01 -16.80
C HIS A 54 0.17 2.23 -18.15
N TYR A 55 1.47 2.46 -18.10
CA TYR A 55 2.32 2.64 -19.29
C TYR A 55 2.94 1.35 -19.81
N GLN A 56 2.48 0.19 -19.33
CA GLN A 56 2.93 -1.13 -19.78
C GLN A 56 4.45 -1.32 -19.72
N LEU A 57 5.10 -0.76 -18.70
CA LEU A 57 6.55 -0.87 -18.50
C LEU A 57 6.97 -2.26 -18.02
N PHE A 58 6.06 -3.07 -17.49
CA PHE A 58 6.31 -4.45 -17.11
C PHE A 58 6.44 -5.32 -18.36
N ASP A 59 7.56 -6.04 -18.46
CA ASP A 59 7.78 -6.98 -19.54
C ASP A 59 6.75 -8.12 -19.50
N THR A 60 6.02 -8.32 -20.60
CA THR A 60 5.00 -9.37 -20.72
C THR A 60 5.53 -10.66 -21.35
N ILE A 61 6.73 -10.63 -21.95
CA ILE A 61 7.31 -11.78 -22.68
C ILE A 61 7.65 -12.93 -21.71
N GLN A 62 8.06 -12.62 -20.48
CA GLN A 62 8.44 -13.58 -19.44
C GLN A 62 7.34 -13.77 -18.38
N GLY A 63 6.06 -13.76 -18.78
CA GLY A 63 4.93 -13.90 -17.87
C GLY A 63 4.53 -12.60 -17.17
N GLY A 64 5.37 -11.58 -17.22
CA GLY A 64 5.06 -10.23 -16.76
C GLY A 64 4.95 -10.09 -15.24
N VAL A 65 4.44 -8.92 -14.85
CA VAL A 65 4.14 -8.56 -13.45
C VAL A 65 2.65 -8.25 -13.34
N ARG A 66 2.00 -8.73 -12.29
CA ARG A 66 0.59 -8.42 -11.99
C ARG A 66 0.45 -7.81 -10.61
N LEU A 67 -0.15 -6.64 -10.55
CA LEU A 67 -0.51 -6.00 -9.28
C LEU A 67 -1.83 -6.58 -8.78
N LYS A 68 -1.86 -7.00 -7.50
CA LYS A 68 -3.05 -7.46 -6.79
C LYS A 68 -3.45 -6.40 -5.78
N PHE A 69 -4.64 -5.83 -5.94
CA PHE A 69 -5.13 -4.69 -5.16
C PHE A 69 -5.84 -5.15 -3.90
N TYR A 70 -5.51 -4.51 -2.78
CA TYR A 70 -6.13 -4.73 -1.48
C TYR A 70 -6.46 -3.39 -0.82
N HIS A 71 -7.50 -3.35 -0.01
CA HIS A 71 -7.93 -2.14 0.71
C HIS A 71 -7.38 -2.07 2.13
N ALA A 72 -6.99 -3.19 2.69
CA ALA A 72 -6.42 -3.28 4.03
C ALA A 72 -5.03 -3.94 3.99
N GLN A 73 -4.11 -3.41 4.81
CA GLN A 73 -2.75 -3.94 4.89
C GLN A 73 -2.73 -5.41 5.33
N MET A 74 -3.62 -5.81 6.23
CA MET A 74 -3.70 -7.20 6.69
C MET A 74 -4.06 -8.18 5.57
N ASP A 75 -4.80 -7.74 4.55
CA ASP A 75 -5.11 -8.58 3.40
C ASP A 75 -3.87 -8.79 2.51
N CYS A 76 -3.04 -7.75 2.37
CA CYS A 76 -1.73 -7.87 1.71
C CYS A 76 -0.84 -8.88 2.43
N ASP A 77 -0.75 -8.79 3.77
CA ASP A 77 0.04 -9.72 4.58
C ASP A 77 -0.48 -11.15 4.44
N THR A 78 -1.79 -11.35 4.54
CA THR A 78 -2.41 -12.67 4.36
C THR A 78 -2.15 -13.22 2.96
N ALA A 79 -2.13 -12.38 1.94
CA ALA A 79 -1.87 -12.79 0.57
C ALA A 79 -0.44 -13.31 0.38
N ILE A 80 0.56 -12.62 0.94
CA ILE A 80 1.97 -13.05 0.84
C ILE A 80 2.25 -14.24 1.77
N GLU A 81 1.73 -14.26 2.99
CA GLU A 81 1.87 -15.39 3.94
C GLU A 81 1.31 -16.69 3.32
N ARG A 82 0.16 -16.62 2.66
CA ARG A 82 -0.48 -17.77 1.97
C ARG A 82 0.06 -18.06 0.58
N GLY A 83 1.06 -17.31 0.09
CA GLY A 83 1.64 -17.52 -1.24
C GLY A 83 0.72 -17.19 -2.42
N ARG A 84 -0.29 -16.35 -2.21
CA ARG A 84 -1.16 -15.86 -3.30
C ARG A 84 -0.45 -14.80 -4.15
N VAL A 85 0.56 -14.15 -3.58
CA VAL A 85 1.46 -13.20 -4.21
C VAL A 85 2.91 -13.50 -3.82
N GLU A 86 3.86 -13.14 -4.66
CA GLU A 86 5.28 -13.31 -4.42
C GLU A 86 5.89 -12.07 -3.75
N GLY A 87 5.31 -10.88 -3.98
CA GLY A 87 5.76 -9.61 -3.41
C GLY A 87 4.64 -8.81 -2.76
N VAL A 88 5.03 -7.86 -1.93
CA VAL A 88 4.12 -6.96 -1.20
C VAL A 88 4.75 -5.59 -1.00
N VAL A 89 3.95 -4.53 -1.15
CA VAL A 89 4.27 -3.20 -0.63
C VAL A 89 3.72 -3.13 0.80
N THR A 90 4.62 -2.91 1.76
CA THR A 90 4.28 -2.99 3.19
C THR A 90 5.19 -2.05 4.01
N ASP A 91 5.19 -2.21 5.33
CA ASP A 91 6.14 -1.53 6.20
C ASP A 91 7.09 -2.52 6.91
N LEU A 92 8.22 -2.02 7.40
CA LEU A 92 9.26 -2.83 8.01
C LEU A 92 8.79 -3.55 9.28
N VAL A 93 7.89 -2.97 10.07
CA VAL A 93 7.35 -3.61 11.27
C VAL A 93 6.54 -4.85 10.90
N ARG A 94 5.68 -4.73 9.90
CA ARG A 94 4.88 -5.85 9.40
C ARG A 94 5.75 -6.91 8.72
N ALA A 95 6.74 -6.47 7.93
CA ALA A 95 7.70 -7.36 7.31
C ALA A 95 8.46 -8.18 8.37
N LYS A 96 8.97 -7.54 9.42
CA LYS A 96 9.64 -8.23 10.55
C LYS A 96 8.69 -9.16 11.31
N ARG A 97 7.41 -8.78 11.44
CA ARG A 97 6.39 -9.65 12.03
C ARG A 97 6.16 -10.91 11.20
N MET A 98 6.10 -10.79 9.87
CA MET A 98 6.00 -11.97 8.98
C MET A 98 7.23 -12.85 9.08
N GLU A 99 8.43 -12.25 9.17
CA GLU A 99 9.69 -12.99 9.37
C GLU A 99 9.73 -13.73 10.71
N SER A 100 9.22 -13.14 11.80
CA SER A 100 9.15 -13.79 13.10
C SER A 100 8.22 -15.02 13.12
N LYS A 101 7.30 -15.11 12.14
CA LYS A 101 6.43 -16.28 11.91
C LYS A 101 7.04 -17.29 10.92
N GLY A 102 8.31 -17.10 10.50
CA GLY A 102 9.05 -18.02 9.63
C GLY A 102 9.00 -17.69 8.12
N LEU A 103 8.35 -16.60 7.69
CA LEU A 103 8.39 -16.19 6.29
C LEU A 103 9.72 -15.48 5.99
N LYS A 104 10.54 -16.04 5.09
CA LYS A 104 11.79 -15.38 4.66
C LYS A 104 11.50 -14.36 3.57
N LEU A 105 11.84 -13.10 3.84
CA LEU A 105 11.64 -11.97 2.94
C LEU A 105 12.97 -11.38 2.47
N ARG A 106 12.97 -10.90 1.22
CA ARG A 106 14.03 -10.07 0.66
C ARG A 106 13.47 -8.67 0.41
N TYR A 107 14.06 -7.69 1.05
CA TYR A 107 13.70 -6.28 0.86
C TYR A 107 14.40 -5.75 -0.38
N VAL A 108 13.64 -5.29 -1.38
CA VAL A 108 14.19 -4.87 -2.68
C VAL A 108 14.14 -3.37 -2.89
N ALA A 109 13.24 -2.67 -2.22
CA ALA A 109 13.16 -1.21 -2.28
C ALA A 109 12.61 -0.63 -0.99
N ALA A 110 13.22 0.42 -0.47
CA ALA A 110 12.58 1.32 0.47
C ALA A 110 11.62 2.23 -0.32
N THR A 111 10.37 2.38 0.15
CA THR A 111 9.42 3.30 -0.47
C THR A 111 9.42 4.65 0.23
N ASN A 112 8.84 5.66 -0.41
CA ASN A 112 8.63 6.97 0.20
C ASN A 112 7.35 7.04 1.05
N ALA A 113 6.88 5.90 1.57
CA ALA A 113 5.73 5.85 2.46
C ALA A 113 5.94 6.72 3.70
N TYR A 114 4.96 7.53 4.02
CA TYR A 114 4.88 8.28 5.26
C TYR A 114 3.43 8.39 5.72
N TRP A 115 3.26 8.65 6.99
CA TRP A 115 1.96 8.74 7.63
C TRP A 115 1.84 10.05 8.39
N GLN A 116 0.66 10.64 8.34
CA GLN A 116 0.33 11.83 9.11
C GLN A 116 -0.66 11.45 10.21
N LEU A 117 -0.38 11.86 11.43
CA LEU A 117 -1.33 11.81 12.52
C LEU A 117 -2.28 12.99 12.37
N VAL A 118 -3.48 12.69 11.92
CA VAL A 118 -4.54 13.66 11.69
C VAL A 118 -5.48 13.66 12.89
N SER A 119 -5.70 14.81 13.50
CA SER A 119 -6.68 14.96 14.58
C SER A 119 -8.06 15.27 14.02
N ASN A 120 -9.09 14.74 14.64
CA ASN A 120 -10.44 15.23 14.43
C ASN A 120 -10.52 16.72 14.81
N ARG A 121 -11.05 17.54 13.91
CA ARG A 121 -11.19 18.99 14.17
C ARG A 121 -12.00 19.30 15.43
N ASN A 122 -12.98 18.44 15.77
CA ASN A 122 -13.83 18.60 16.94
C ASN A 122 -13.13 18.15 18.24
N ALA A 123 -12.14 17.26 18.16
CA ALA A 123 -11.32 16.86 19.31
C ALA A 123 -10.35 17.96 19.75
N ARG A 124 -10.13 19.01 18.92
CA ARG A 124 -9.31 20.19 19.21
C ARG A 124 -7.85 19.87 19.58
N ILE A 125 -7.33 18.72 19.17
CA ILE A 125 -5.94 18.33 19.39
C ILE A 125 -5.05 19.10 18.41
N ARG A 126 -4.10 19.88 18.93
CA ARG A 126 -3.13 20.69 18.19
C ARG A 126 -1.69 20.34 18.54
N GLN A 127 -1.47 19.69 19.67
CA GLN A 127 -0.16 19.31 20.20
C GLN A 127 -0.21 17.87 20.69
N LEU A 128 0.92 17.17 20.61
CA LEU A 128 1.01 15.74 20.98
C LEU A 128 0.63 15.46 22.44
N LYS A 129 0.90 16.37 23.39
CA LYS A 129 0.47 16.21 24.78
C LYS A 129 -1.04 16.10 24.96
N GLN A 130 -1.83 16.63 24.02
CA GLN A 130 -3.30 16.55 24.06
C GLN A 130 -3.84 15.18 23.59
N LEU A 131 -2.95 14.23 23.24
CA LEU A 131 -3.31 12.83 23.03
C LEU A 131 -3.60 12.08 24.33
N ASP A 132 -3.35 12.73 25.49
CA ASP A 132 -3.71 12.20 26.79
C ASP A 132 -5.21 11.92 26.88
N ASP A 133 -5.56 10.68 27.25
CA ASP A 133 -6.94 10.19 27.30
C ASP A 133 -7.69 10.27 25.95
N LYS A 134 -6.99 9.96 24.84
CA LYS A 134 -7.54 10.01 23.48
C LYS A 134 -7.40 8.70 22.73
N MET A 135 -8.36 8.46 21.83
CA MET A 135 -8.35 7.32 20.89
C MET A 135 -7.54 7.65 19.64
N VAL A 136 -6.57 6.78 19.32
CA VAL A 136 -5.73 6.90 18.13
C VAL A 136 -5.93 5.68 17.23
N ALA A 137 -6.52 5.87 16.06
CA ALA A 137 -6.67 4.80 15.07
C ALA A 137 -5.33 4.50 14.37
N MET A 138 -4.95 3.23 14.43
CA MET A 138 -3.72 2.70 13.82
C MET A 138 -3.95 1.27 13.32
N THR A 139 -2.94 0.61 12.77
CA THR A 139 -2.92 -0.83 12.51
C THR A 139 -1.93 -1.49 13.47
N ARG A 140 -2.39 -2.46 14.25
CA ARG A 140 -1.54 -3.13 15.24
C ARG A 140 -0.35 -3.84 14.59
N TYR A 141 0.82 -3.75 15.23
CA TYR A 141 2.09 -4.28 14.73
C TYR A 141 2.43 -3.79 13.31
N SER A 142 2.32 -2.49 13.10
CA SER A 142 2.68 -1.81 11.87
C SER A 142 3.49 -0.55 12.15
N ALA A 143 3.95 0.11 11.08
CA ALA A 143 4.56 1.43 11.19
C ALA A 143 3.71 2.42 11.99
N THR A 144 2.38 2.40 11.84
CA THR A 144 1.47 3.32 12.54
C THR A 144 1.33 3.02 14.03
N ASP A 145 1.54 1.78 14.43
CA ASP A 145 1.60 1.38 15.84
C ASP A 145 2.91 1.85 16.49
N LEU A 146 4.05 1.58 15.83
CA LEU A 146 5.37 2.10 16.23
C LEU A 146 5.35 3.62 16.35
N LEU A 147 4.81 4.31 15.36
CA LEU A 147 4.71 5.78 15.35
C LEU A 147 3.81 6.30 16.47
N THR A 148 2.76 5.56 16.87
CA THR A 148 1.93 5.93 18.02
C THR A 148 2.72 5.91 19.30
N ASP A 149 3.53 4.87 19.55
CA ASP A 149 4.42 4.80 20.71
C ASP A 149 5.47 5.91 20.68
N LEU A 150 6.08 6.14 19.52
CA LEU A 150 7.09 7.18 19.36
C LEU A 150 6.53 8.57 19.72
N VAL A 151 5.35 8.94 19.23
CA VAL A 151 4.76 10.26 19.54
C VAL A 151 4.33 10.33 21.00
N ARG A 152 3.76 9.28 21.59
CA ARG A 152 3.39 9.18 23.00
C ARG A 152 4.61 9.39 23.91
N ASP A 153 5.68 8.64 23.62
CA ASP A 153 6.90 8.66 24.44
C ASP A 153 7.65 9.99 24.31
N SER A 154 7.59 10.65 23.13
CA SER A 154 8.20 11.96 22.91
C SER A 154 7.63 13.06 23.84
N VAL A 155 6.40 12.90 24.31
CA VAL A 155 5.72 13.81 25.23
C VAL A 155 5.52 13.21 26.63
N LYS A 156 6.15 12.06 26.91
CA LYS A 156 6.18 11.38 28.20
C LYS A 156 4.79 11.00 28.73
N LEU A 157 3.86 10.61 27.84
CA LEU A 157 2.59 10.03 28.27
C LEU A 157 2.76 8.54 28.57
N ALA A 158 2.12 8.07 29.65
CA ALA A 158 2.12 6.65 29.99
C ALA A 158 1.34 5.83 28.93
N PRO A 159 1.69 4.55 28.70
CA PRO A 159 1.08 3.71 27.67
C PRO A 159 -0.45 3.65 27.73
N GLU A 160 -1.02 3.58 28.92
CA GLU A 160 -2.45 3.53 29.20
C GLU A 160 -3.19 4.86 28.93
N ARG A 161 -2.45 5.94 28.69
CA ARG A 161 -3.04 7.28 28.47
C ARG A 161 -3.38 7.55 27.00
N VAL A 162 -2.99 6.67 26.06
CA VAL A 162 -3.33 6.75 24.64
C VAL A 162 -3.99 5.44 24.21
N PHE A 163 -5.28 5.51 23.87
CA PHE A 163 -6.06 4.33 23.50
C PHE A 163 -5.84 3.98 22.03
N LYS A 164 -5.04 2.96 21.77
CA LYS A 164 -4.78 2.46 20.42
C LYS A 164 -5.97 1.65 19.91
N VAL A 165 -6.60 2.13 18.83
CA VAL A 165 -7.75 1.47 18.20
C VAL A 165 -7.34 0.91 16.84
N GLN A 166 -7.49 -0.41 16.66
CA GLN A 166 -7.13 -1.07 15.42
C GLN A 166 -8.19 -0.88 14.34
N ILE A 167 -7.89 -0.09 13.32
CA ILE A 167 -8.69 0.11 12.11
C ILE A 167 -7.79 -0.13 10.89
N ASN A 168 -8.02 -1.21 10.17
CA ASN A 168 -7.12 -1.64 9.09
C ASN A 168 -7.44 -1.00 7.73
N ASP A 169 -8.71 -0.74 7.43
CA ASP A 169 -9.16 -0.13 6.18
C ASP A 169 -9.03 1.40 6.24
N LEU A 170 -8.32 1.97 5.28
CA LEU A 170 -8.07 3.41 5.20
C LEU A 170 -9.33 4.22 4.88
N ASN A 171 -10.28 3.66 4.12
CA ASN A 171 -11.54 4.33 3.82
C ASN A 171 -12.43 4.39 5.07
N VAL A 172 -12.43 3.32 5.88
CA VAL A 172 -13.12 3.30 7.18
C VAL A 172 -12.52 4.39 8.10
N ARG A 173 -11.18 4.56 8.13
CA ARG A 173 -10.57 5.65 8.90
C ARG A 173 -11.08 7.03 8.45
N VAL A 174 -11.18 7.26 7.13
CA VAL A 174 -11.73 8.53 6.60
C VAL A 174 -13.18 8.73 7.03
N GLN A 175 -14.01 7.70 6.96
CA GLN A 175 -15.41 7.76 7.39
C GLN A 175 -15.54 8.04 8.89
N MET A 176 -14.75 7.36 9.74
CA MET A 176 -14.74 7.59 11.19
C MET A 176 -14.32 9.02 11.54
N LEU A 177 -13.38 9.60 10.77
CA LEU A 177 -13.01 11.01 10.93
C LEU A 177 -14.17 11.95 10.58
N GLN A 178 -14.91 11.65 9.50
CA GLN A 178 -16.10 12.41 9.09
C GLN A 178 -17.22 12.34 10.11
N ASN A 179 -17.43 11.17 10.70
CA ASN A 179 -18.49 10.89 11.67
C ASN A 179 -18.13 11.30 13.10
N ASN A 180 -16.91 11.83 13.34
CA ASN A 180 -16.40 12.18 14.67
C ASN A 180 -16.30 10.99 15.65
N GLU A 181 -16.01 9.79 15.14
CA GLU A 181 -15.92 8.56 15.92
C GLU A 181 -14.52 8.33 16.50
N MET A 182 -13.51 9.11 16.09
CA MET A 182 -12.13 8.99 16.53
C MET A 182 -11.53 10.37 16.82
N ASP A 183 -10.63 10.42 17.83
CA ASP A 183 -9.94 11.66 18.19
C ASP A 183 -8.77 11.96 17.24
N ALA A 184 -7.97 10.96 16.90
CA ALA A 184 -6.86 11.07 15.96
C ALA A 184 -6.66 9.76 15.18
N LEU A 185 -6.10 9.87 13.96
CA LEU A 185 -5.92 8.74 13.05
C LEU A 185 -4.63 8.89 12.25
N TRP A 186 -3.89 7.80 12.10
CA TRP A 186 -2.77 7.74 11.17
C TRP A 186 -3.27 7.52 9.74
N MET A 187 -2.90 8.42 8.85
CA MET A 187 -3.29 8.37 7.45
C MET A 187 -2.09 8.54 6.52
N PRO A 188 -1.92 7.66 5.51
CA PRO A 188 -1.01 7.89 4.39
C PRO A 188 -1.65 8.86 3.38
N GLU A 189 -0.92 9.24 2.33
CA GLU A 189 -1.50 9.90 1.17
C GLU A 189 -2.14 8.86 0.21
N PRO A 190 -3.26 9.19 -0.42
CA PRO A 190 -3.95 10.49 -0.50
C PRO A 190 -4.98 10.74 0.62
N GLN A 191 -5.21 9.82 1.55
CA GLN A 191 -6.22 9.95 2.60
C GLN A 191 -5.92 11.12 3.55
N ALA A 192 -4.63 11.38 3.82
CA ALA A 192 -4.23 12.55 4.62
C ALA A 192 -4.59 13.87 3.93
N THR A 193 -4.41 13.98 2.61
CA THR A 193 -4.87 15.15 1.84
C THR A 193 -6.39 15.29 1.91
N GLN A 194 -7.14 14.20 1.80
CA GLN A 194 -8.59 14.23 1.94
C GLN A 194 -9.02 14.74 3.32
N ALA A 195 -8.35 14.32 4.39
CA ALA A 195 -8.61 14.79 5.74
C ALA A 195 -8.30 16.30 5.90
N ARG A 196 -7.17 16.76 5.32
CA ARG A 196 -6.82 18.20 5.33
C ARG A 196 -7.85 19.07 4.60
N GLN A 197 -8.40 18.60 3.48
CA GLN A 197 -9.50 19.28 2.77
C GLN A 197 -10.75 19.45 3.65
N MET A 198 -11.01 18.48 4.53
CA MET A 198 -12.09 18.54 5.51
C MET A 198 -11.71 19.38 6.74
N LYS A 199 -10.58 20.11 6.69
CA LYS A 199 -10.06 20.99 7.77
C LYS A 199 -9.70 20.23 9.06
N HIS A 200 -9.33 18.96 8.95
CA HIS A 200 -8.75 18.20 10.05
C HIS A 200 -7.25 18.52 10.15
N PRO A 201 -6.75 18.95 11.32
CA PRO A 201 -5.34 19.32 11.45
C PRO A 201 -4.42 18.11 11.49
N VAL A 202 -3.24 18.25 10.90
CA VAL A 202 -2.12 17.32 11.08
C VAL A 202 -1.38 17.71 12.36
N VAL A 203 -1.26 16.77 13.29
CA VAL A 203 -0.58 16.97 14.58
C VAL A 203 0.87 16.49 14.52
N PHE A 204 1.13 15.48 13.69
CA PHE A 204 2.48 14.94 13.47
C PHE A 204 2.61 14.39 12.05
N ASP A 205 3.82 14.52 11.48
CA ASP A 205 4.19 13.92 10.20
C ASP A 205 5.37 12.98 10.42
N SER A 206 5.24 11.73 10.02
CA SER A 206 6.26 10.70 10.27
C SER A 206 7.60 11.00 9.59
N ARG A 207 7.64 11.88 8.60
CA ARG A 207 8.90 12.36 7.99
C ARG A 207 9.82 13.03 9.01
N HIS A 208 9.25 13.62 10.08
CA HIS A 208 10.02 14.20 11.19
C HIS A 208 10.63 13.14 12.12
N ALA A 209 10.15 11.91 12.09
CA ALA A 209 10.70 10.82 12.90
C ALA A 209 12.06 10.31 12.42
N LYS A 210 12.55 10.76 11.25
CA LYS A 210 13.80 10.30 10.60
C LYS A 210 13.86 8.79 10.34
N LEU A 211 12.71 8.11 10.36
CA LEU A 211 12.54 6.70 10.04
C LEU A 211 11.90 6.56 8.65
N GLN A 212 12.45 5.65 7.84
CA GLN A 212 11.89 5.27 6.55
C GLN A 212 11.37 3.84 6.66
N LEU A 213 10.06 3.70 6.91
CA LEU A 213 9.48 2.41 7.26
C LEU A 213 8.82 1.68 6.09
N GLY A 214 8.51 2.38 4.98
CA GLY A 214 7.90 1.75 3.82
C GLY A 214 8.88 0.87 3.04
N VAL A 215 8.42 -0.31 2.59
CA VAL A 215 9.28 -1.29 1.90
C VAL A 215 8.50 -2.10 0.88
N ILE A 216 9.18 -2.49 -0.21
CA ILE A 216 8.75 -3.55 -1.11
C ILE A 216 9.55 -4.80 -0.75
N ALA A 217 8.85 -5.87 -0.41
CA ALA A 217 9.44 -7.14 0.00
C ALA A 217 8.92 -8.29 -0.87
N PHE A 218 9.76 -9.28 -1.13
CA PHE A 218 9.42 -10.50 -1.84
C PHE A 218 9.76 -11.74 -1.01
N ARG A 219 8.98 -12.80 -1.21
CA ARG A 219 9.28 -14.12 -0.64
C ARG A 219 10.61 -14.62 -1.23
N GLU A 220 11.62 -14.77 -0.38
CA GLU A 220 12.97 -15.11 -0.81
C GLU A 220 13.02 -16.42 -1.62
N LYS A 221 12.28 -17.44 -1.19
CA LYS A 221 12.19 -18.74 -1.87
C LYS A 221 11.72 -18.61 -3.32
N GLU A 222 10.76 -17.70 -3.57
CA GLU A 222 10.19 -17.57 -4.91
C GLU A 222 11.15 -16.85 -5.86
N ILE A 223 11.75 -15.75 -5.42
CA ILE A 223 12.64 -14.95 -6.28
C ILE A 223 14.03 -15.56 -6.50
N ARG A 224 14.36 -16.68 -5.85
CA ARG A 224 15.56 -17.48 -6.15
C ARG A 224 15.41 -18.34 -7.39
N ARG A 225 14.19 -18.61 -7.86
CA ARG A 225 13.94 -19.33 -9.11
C ARG A 225 14.35 -18.44 -10.28
N GLU A 226 15.05 -19.00 -11.27
CA GLU A 226 15.63 -18.24 -12.38
C GLU A 226 14.61 -17.36 -13.11
N GLU A 227 13.45 -17.94 -13.44
CA GLU A 227 12.36 -17.22 -14.10
C GLU A 227 11.87 -16.02 -13.26
N ARG A 228 11.63 -16.26 -11.95
CA ARG A 228 11.19 -15.21 -11.02
C ARG A 228 12.25 -14.13 -10.78
N ALA A 229 13.55 -14.50 -10.81
CA ALA A 229 14.64 -13.55 -10.72
C ALA A 229 14.67 -12.61 -11.95
N LYS A 230 14.42 -13.14 -13.16
CA LYS A 230 14.29 -12.34 -14.39
C LYS A 230 13.09 -11.39 -14.31
N GLN A 231 11.93 -11.89 -13.86
CA GLN A 231 10.73 -11.06 -13.64
C GLN A 231 10.95 -9.98 -12.57
N LEU A 232 11.67 -10.28 -11.48
CA LEU A 232 12.04 -9.30 -10.46
C LEU A 232 12.96 -8.21 -11.05
N SER A 233 13.92 -8.58 -11.88
CA SER A 233 14.80 -7.61 -12.57
C SER A 233 13.99 -6.66 -13.46
N SER A 234 13.06 -7.19 -14.24
CA SER A 234 12.11 -6.40 -15.06
C SER A 234 11.22 -5.50 -14.19
N PHE A 235 10.71 -6.02 -13.08
CA PHE A 235 9.93 -5.24 -12.09
C PHE A 235 10.73 -4.04 -11.56
N LEU A 236 11.96 -4.25 -11.12
CA LEU A 236 12.81 -3.18 -10.57
C LEU A 236 13.15 -2.13 -11.64
N LYS A 237 13.43 -2.56 -12.88
CA LYS A 237 13.67 -1.64 -14.01
C LYS A 237 12.43 -0.78 -14.27
N ALA A 238 11.27 -1.38 -14.38
CA ALA A 238 10.00 -0.68 -14.60
C ALA A 238 9.65 0.28 -13.44
N TYR A 239 9.89 -0.14 -12.19
CA TYR A 239 9.72 0.69 -11.00
C TYR A 239 10.61 1.94 -11.07
N ASN A 240 11.90 1.78 -11.39
CA ASN A 240 12.84 2.89 -11.49
C ASN A 240 12.47 3.87 -12.63
N GLN A 241 12.08 3.35 -13.79
CA GLN A 241 11.59 4.17 -14.91
C GLN A 241 10.34 4.98 -14.51
N ALA A 242 9.42 4.37 -13.77
CA ALA A 242 8.24 5.05 -13.26
C ALA A 242 8.61 6.15 -12.24
N CYS A 243 9.57 5.88 -11.33
CA CYS A 243 10.08 6.88 -10.40
C CYS A 243 10.68 8.09 -11.15
N ASP A 244 11.52 7.85 -12.17
CA ASP A 244 12.10 8.92 -13.00
C ASP A 244 11.01 9.75 -13.68
N SER A 245 10.01 9.06 -14.25
CA SER A 245 8.89 9.71 -14.92
C SER A 245 8.08 10.59 -13.95
N ILE A 246 7.80 10.08 -12.74
CA ILE A 246 7.06 10.84 -11.71
C ILE A 246 7.89 12.04 -11.22
N ASN A 247 9.17 11.84 -10.97
CA ASN A 247 10.06 12.90 -10.51
C ASN A 247 10.25 14.01 -11.55
N LYS A 248 10.24 13.66 -12.85
CA LYS A 248 10.34 14.62 -13.97
C LYS A 248 9.03 15.41 -14.15
N ASN A 249 7.88 14.73 -14.17
CA ASN A 249 6.59 15.34 -14.54
C ASN A 249 5.80 15.85 -13.33
N GLY A 250 6.15 15.41 -12.11
CA GLY A 250 5.41 15.65 -10.87
C GLY A 250 4.18 14.76 -10.71
N VAL A 251 3.76 14.57 -9.46
CA VAL A 251 2.62 13.69 -9.10
C VAL A 251 1.32 14.13 -9.77
N ARG A 252 1.10 15.44 -9.91
CA ARG A 252 -0.10 16.03 -10.51
C ARG A 252 -0.29 15.62 -11.98
N TYR A 253 0.77 15.34 -12.72
CA TYR A 253 0.69 14.82 -14.09
C TYR A 253 -0.13 13.54 -14.17
N TYR A 254 -0.05 12.69 -13.14
CA TYR A 254 -0.76 11.42 -13.04
C TYR A 254 -2.14 11.52 -12.39
N ARG A 255 -2.71 12.72 -12.29
CA ARG A 255 -4.00 12.97 -11.62
C ARG A 255 -5.10 12.01 -12.04
N LYS A 256 -5.26 11.75 -13.35
CA LYS A 256 -6.29 10.85 -13.86
C LYS A 256 -6.11 9.44 -13.31
N LEU A 257 -4.89 8.92 -13.37
CA LEU A 257 -4.53 7.62 -12.81
C LEU A 257 -4.76 7.56 -11.30
N ILE A 258 -4.40 8.62 -10.57
CA ILE A 258 -4.61 8.72 -9.13
C ILE A 258 -6.11 8.67 -8.80
N VAL A 259 -6.94 9.46 -9.47
CA VAL A 259 -8.40 9.46 -9.26
C VAL A 259 -8.97 8.06 -9.49
N GLU A 260 -8.57 7.40 -10.58
CA GLU A 260 -9.06 6.07 -10.94
C GLU A 260 -8.58 4.97 -9.99
N ARG A 261 -7.30 4.98 -9.60
CA ARG A 261 -6.70 3.89 -8.81
C ARG A 261 -6.92 4.01 -7.31
N TYR A 262 -7.00 5.24 -6.81
CA TYR A 262 -7.19 5.49 -5.37
C TYR A 262 -8.64 5.81 -5.01
N HIS A 263 -9.55 5.90 -6.01
CA HIS A 263 -10.95 6.23 -5.82
C HIS A 263 -11.18 7.53 -5.03
N VAL A 264 -10.31 8.52 -5.27
CA VAL A 264 -10.40 9.83 -4.62
C VAL A 264 -10.99 10.87 -5.57
N ARG A 265 -11.55 11.95 -5.01
CA ARG A 265 -12.05 13.07 -5.82
C ARG A 265 -10.89 13.79 -6.50
N LYS A 266 -11.18 14.40 -7.66
CA LYS A 266 -10.20 15.16 -8.45
C LYS A 266 -9.47 16.22 -7.62
N GLN A 267 -10.20 16.94 -6.77
CA GLN A 267 -9.64 17.98 -5.89
C GLN A 267 -8.56 17.41 -4.95
N VAL A 268 -8.76 16.19 -4.43
CA VAL A 268 -7.73 15.52 -3.60
C VAL A 268 -6.45 15.29 -4.39
N ALA A 269 -6.57 14.78 -5.62
CA ALA A 269 -5.42 14.56 -6.48
C ALA A 269 -4.70 15.87 -6.87
N ASP A 270 -5.43 16.98 -6.99
CA ASP A 270 -4.88 18.30 -7.32
C ASP A 270 -4.12 18.94 -6.14
N GLU A 271 -4.45 18.56 -4.89
CA GLU A 271 -3.86 19.12 -3.66
C GLU A 271 -2.81 18.20 -3.01
N LEU A 272 -2.45 17.09 -3.67
CA LEU A 272 -1.35 16.24 -3.18
C LEU A 272 -0.04 17.04 -3.05
N PRO A 273 0.82 16.70 -2.08
CA PRO A 273 2.09 17.38 -1.90
C PRO A 273 2.92 17.40 -3.19
N LYS A 274 3.47 18.58 -3.52
CA LYS A 274 4.22 18.79 -4.77
C LYS A 274 5.70 18.40 -4.65
N ASP A 275 6.19 18.30 -3.43
CA ASP A 275 7.58 18.02 -3.07
C ASP A 275 7.90 16.53 -2.96
N LEU A 276 6.93 15.67 -3.29
CA LEU A 276 7.13 14.23 -3.25
C LEU A 276 8.19 13.78 -4.26
N ARG A 277 9.11 12.95 -3.77
CA ARG A 277 10.16 12.31 -4.57
C ARG A 277 10.08 10.81 -4.40
N PHE A 278 10.32 10.10 -5.48
CA PHE A 278 10.33 8.65 -5.53
C PHE A 278 11.74 8.17 -5.88
N ASN A 279 12.37 7.48 -4.95
CA ASN A 279 13.71 6.98 -5.14
C ASN A 279 13.71 5.70 -5.97
N HIS A 280 14.79 5.45 -6.71
CA HIS A 280 15.04 4.15 -7.31
C HIS A 280 15.04 3.06 -6.24
N ALA A 281 14.84 1.83 -6.69
CA ALA A 281 14.81 0.67 -5.82
C ALA A 281 16.18 0.47 -5.15
N VAL A 282 16.23 0.80 -3.87
CA VAL A 282 17.36 0.59 -2.97
C VAL A 282 16.84 -0.07 -1.71
N ALA A 283 17.57 -1.06 -1.20
CA ALA A 283 17.20 -1.72 0.04
C ALA A 283 17.06 -0.70 1.19
N PRO A 284 16.14 -0.95 2.15
CA PRO A 284 15.99 -0.08 3.31
C PRO A 284 17.27 -0.01 4.15
N ARG A 285 17.46 1.10 4.84
CA ARG A 285 18.63 1.31 5.70
C ARG A 285 18.60 0.33 6.89
N GLN A 286 19.76 -0.20 7.26
CA GLN A 286 19.86 -1.14 8.37
C GLN A 286 19.33 -0.55 9.69
N GLN A 287 19.53 0.73 9.94
CA GLN A 287 19.00 1.40 11.12
C GLN A 287 17.47 1.35 11.22
N ASP A 288 16.75 1.48 10.07
CA ASP A 288 15.29 1.44 10.06
C ASP A 288 14.77 0.01 10.27
N ILE A 289 15.46 -0.98 9.69
CA ILE A 289 15.16 -2.40 9.92
C ILE A 289 15.34 -2.74 11.41
N THR A 290 16.46 -2.32 11.99
CA THR A 290 16.77 -2.57 13.41
C THR A 290 15.76 -1.88 14.33
N ALA A 291 15.39 -0.64 14.04
CA ALA A 291 14.38 0.10 14.83
C ALA A 291 13.01 -0.61 14.81
N ALA A 292 12.58 -1.06 13.64
CA ALA A 292 11.32 -1.80 13.49
C ALA A 292 11.35 -3.14 14.25
N GLU A 293 12.47 -3.88 14.17
CA GLU A 293 12.65 -5.17 14.84
C GLU A 293 12.68 -5.03 16.37
N GLN A 294 13.46 -4.10 16.88
CA GLN A 294 13.55 -3.84 18.33
C GLN A 294 12.20 -3.41 18.91
N TRP A 295 11.50 -2.51 18.21
CA TRP A 295 10.17 -2.10 18.65
C TRP A 295 9.20 -3.29 18.67
N LEU A 296 9.18 -4.12 17.63
CA LEU A 296 8.32 -5.29 17.55
C LEU A 296 8.58 -6.29 18.68
N GLN A 297 9.87 -6.58 18.97
CA GLN A 297 10.26 -7.48 20.07
C GLN A 297 9.79 -6.96 21.43
N ASN A 298 9.91 -5.66 21.70
CA ASN A 298 9.47 -5.05 22.94
C ASN A 298 7.93 -5.07 23.07
N SER A 299 7.22 -4.74 22.01
CA SER A 299 5.75 -4.72 21.99
C SER A 299 5.14 -6.12 22.18
N THR A 300 5.74 -7.15 21.56
CA THR A 300 5.23 -8.53 21.71
C THR A 300 5.48 -9.10 23.11
N LYS A 301 6.57 -8.72 23.78
CA LYS A 301 6.82 -9.09 25.17
C LYS A 301 5.79 -8.48 26.12
N GLN A 302 5.47 -7.21 25.94
CA GLN A 302 4.46 -6.52 26.76
C GLN A 302 3.06 -7.12 26.62
N ASP A 303 2.69 -7.59 25.41
CA ASP A 303 1.41 -8.23 25.16
C ASP A 303 1.33 -9.67 25.69
N GLY A 304 2.45 -10.40 25.73
CA GLY A 304 2.54 -11.76 26.28
C GLY A 304 2.57 -11.83 27.80
N THR A 305 2.74 -10.67 28.47
CA THR A 305 2.77 -10.56 29.95
C THR A 305 1.41 -10.13 30.53
N LYS A 306 0.42 -9.88 29.69
CA LYS A 306 -0.98 -9.59 30.06
C LYS A 306 -1.85 -10.81 29.82
#